data_a5835b2248cb465bcc82bcc4c0948427
#
_entry.id   a5835b2248cb465bcc82bcc4c0948427
#
_cell.length_a   1.000
_cell.length_b   1.000
_cell.length_c   1.000
_cell.angle_alpha   90.00
_cell.angle_beta   90.00
_cell.angle_gamma   90.00
#
_symmetry.space_group_name_H-M   'P 1'
#
loop_
_entity.id
_entity.type
_entity.pdbx_description
1 polymer ?
#
loop_
_entity_poly.entity_id
_entity_poly.type
_entity_poly.pdbx_seq_one_letter_code
_entity_poly.pdbx_strand_id
1 'polypeptide(L)'
;MNLSFYDFCWLFFIYGFLGWCSEVGFAAIDEGRFVNRGFLNGPICPIYGVGVILIILFLTTYTRHILTLFFGSMILATALEYLTGWFLEKVFHAKWWDYTKYPFNYKGYICLEFSLLWGFAATFMVKLVHPAIVKLIHITPPVLGMFLLLLLFGLIIADLIATLASIRNLQRRLQLLTAFANEIHGVSDRMGSAISGTVMDTRRKVSETIVRYDGYVKLYVQHREEEKALSEQHRSEERDFAEQHRAEEQALLDSIRAESRERKTVRREQRQAAFAAFGEKPRALIRLLRAFPTLRIPQHQEILDFLRDIPGHDDQAATPPQAESPEDNPSDESPST
;
A
#
# COMPACT_ATOMS: atom_id res chain seq x y z
N MET A 1 -19.27 34.74 23.99
CA MET A 1 -17.99 34.71 24.73
C MET A 1 -16.95 35.32 23.81
N ASN A 2 -16.25 36.36 24.26
CA ASN A 2 -15.14 36.91 23.47
C ASN A 2 -13.90 36.06 23.77
N LEU A 3 -13.59 35.15 22.88
CA LEU A 3 -12.38 34.34 22.98
C LEU A 3 -11.18 35.18 22.51
N SER A 4 -10.12 35.16 23.29
CA SER A 4 -8.84 35.82 22.97
C SER A 4 -8.01 34.96 22.00
N PHE A 5 -6.96 35.51 21.42
CA PHE A 5 -6.00 34.75 20.63
C PHE A 5 -5.34 33.61 21.43
N TYR A 6 -5.09 33.87 22.72
CA TYR A 6 -4.59 32.85 23.66
C TYR A 6 -5.55 31.66 23.76
N ASP A 7 -6.86 31.90 23.86
CA ASP A 7 -7.86 30.84 23.92
C ASP A 7 -7.88 30.02 22.63
N PHE A 8 -7.78 30.66 21.46
CA PHE A 8 -7.72 29.95 20.17
C PHE A 8 -6.46 29.08 20.04
N CYS A 9 -5.32 29.52 20.53
CA CYS A 9 -4.11 28.69 20.57
C CYS A 9 -4.32 27.44 21.43
N TRP A 10 -4.89 27.58 22.61
CA TRP A 10 -5.22 26.44 23.46
C TRP A 10 -6.24 25.51 22.84
N LEU A 11 -7.30 26.05 22.26
CA LEU A 11 -8.32 25.26 21.55
C LEU A 11 -7.70 24.45 20.42
N PHE A 12 -6.77 25.03 19.64
CA PHE A 12 -6.05 24.32 18.60
C PHE A 12 -5.33 23.07 19.14
N PHE A 13 -4.57 23.22 20.21
CA PHE A 13 -3.82 22.08 20.77
C PHE A 13 -4.73 21.04 21.44
N ILE A 14 -5.71 21.47 22.23
CA ILE A 14 -6.62 20.58 22.90
C ILE A 14 -7.47 19.78 21.91
N TYR A 15 -8.05 20.43 20.92
CA TYR A 15 -8.86 19.74 19.91
C TYR A 15 -8.02 18.94 18.94
N GLY A 16 -6.81 19.39 18.62
CA GLY A 16 -5.85 18.61 17.86
C GLY A 16 -5.47 17.31 18.58
N PHE A 17 -5.29 17.36 19.90
CA PHE A 17 -5.04 16.17 20.74
C PHE A 17 -6.28 15.25 20.84
N LEU A 18 -7.46 15.80 21.10
CA LEU A 18 -8.70 15.02 21.15
C LEU A 18 -9.01 14.35 19.81
N GLY A 19 -8.78 15.08 18.70
CA GLY A 19 -8.89 14.51 17.36
C GLY A 19 -7.91 13.37 17.12
N TRP A 20 -6.68 13.49 17.59
CA TRP A 20 -5.73 12.40 17.54
C TRP A 20 -6.18 11.20 18.37
N CYS A 21 -6.71 11.42 19.60
CA CYS A 21 -7.28 10.35 20.41
C CYS A 21 -8.43 9.62 19.69
N SER A 22 -9.31 10.37 19.00
CA SER A 22 -10.42 9.76 18.24
C SER A 22 -9.91 8.91 17.07
N GLU A 23 -8.89 9.35 16.33
CA GLU A 23 -8.27 8.59 15.27
C GLU A 23 -7.59 7.31 15.75
N VAL A 24 -6.85 7.40 16.86
CA VAL A 24 -6.23 6.23 17.50
C VAL A 24 -7.29 5.26 18.02
N GLY A 25 -8.36 5.78 18.62
CA GLY A 25 -9.47 4.98 19.10
C GLY A 25 -10.18 4.24 17.96
N PHE A 26 -10.46 4.94 16.86
CA PHE A 26 -11.03 4.34 15.66
C PHE A 26 -10.12 3.25 15.09
N ALA A 27 -8.82 3.54 14.94
CA ALA A 27 -7.86 2.56 14.45
C ALA A 27 -7.73 1.33 15.38
N ALA A 28 -7.81 1.53 16.69
CA ALA A 28 -7.76 0.43 17.65
C ALA A 28 -8.97 -0.50 17.55
N ILE A 29 -10.17 0.05 17.25
CA ILE A 29 -11.38 -0.75 17.01
C ILE A 29 -11.30 -1.50 15.68
N ASP A 30 -10.82 -0.85 14.63
CA ASP A 30 -10.75 -1.39 13.26
C ASP A 30 -9.64 -2.44 13.10
N GLU A 31 -8.44 -2.14 13.61
CA GLU A 31 -7.24 -2.96 13.43
C GLU A 31 -6.86 -3.83 14.64
N GLY A 32 -7.53 -3.68 15.80
CA GLY A 32 -7.22 -4.41 17.03
C GLY A 32 -5.88 -4.04 17.66
N ARG A 33 -5.21 -2.97 17.22
CA ARG A 33 -3.88 -2.55 17.69
C ARG A 33 -3.73 -1.04 17.71
N PHE A 34 -2.75 -0.56 18.48
CA PHE A 34 -2.41 0.86 18.47
C PHE A 34 -1.79 1.28 17.13
N VAL A 35 -2.42 2.25 16.45
CA VAL A 35 -1.88 2.88 15.24
C VAL A 35 -1.96 4.39 15.37
N ASN A 36 -0.81 5.08 15.27
CA ASN A 36 -0.81 6.54 15.19
C ASN A 36 -1.22 6.99 13.78
N ARG A 37 -2.50 7.30 13.59
CA ARG A 37 -3.07 7.78 12.29
C ARG A 37 -2.87 9.28 12.06
N GLY A 38 -2.26 10.02 12.98
CA GLY A 38 -1.97 11.43 12.81
C GLY A 38 -1.00 11.71 11.65
N PHE A 39 -1.18 12.84 10.96
CA PHE A 39 -0.21 13.33 9.96
C PHE A 39 1.16 13.56 10.61
N LEU A 40 1.20 14.10 11.81
CA LEU A 40 2.40 14.33 12.61
C LEU A 40 2.83 13.07 13.37
N ASN A 41 4.10 13.03 13.80
CA ASN A 41 4.60 11.94 14.63
C ASN A 41 4.04 11.99 16.05
N GLY A 42 3.84 13.20 16.59
CA GLY A 42 3.27 13.45 17.90
C GLY A 42 1.76 13.22 17.98
N PRO A 43 1.20 13.28 19.21
CA PRO A 43 -0.21 13.01 19.47
C PRO A 43 -1.09 14.23 19.15
N ILE A 44 -1.03 14.71 17.92
CA ILE A 44 -1.79 15.88 17.47
C ILE A 44 -2.22 15.71 16.01
N CYS A 45 -3.50 16.00 15.73
CA CYS A 45 -4.07 16.08 14.40
C CYS A 45 -4.52 17.53 14.13
N PRO A 46 -3.70 18.36 13.47
CA PRO A 46 -3.96 19.79 13.27
C PRO A 46 -5.30 20.13 12.63
N ILE A 47 -5.78 19.29 11.71
CA ILE A 47 -7.05 19.47 11.01
C ILE A 47 -8.23 19.60 11.98
N TYR A 48 -8.24 18.83 13.08
CA TYR A 48 -9.29 18.90 14.09
C TYR A 48 -9.23 20.19 14.88
N GLY A 49 -8.03 20.64 15.25
CA GLY A 49 -7.85 21.93 15.92
C GLY A 49 -8.34 23.10 15.07
N VAL A 50 -7.94 23.12 13.79
CA VAL A 50 -8.41 24.14 12.83
C VAL A 50 -9.91 24.02 12.59
N GLY A 51 -10.43 22.80 12.40
CA GLY A 51 -11.85 22.57 12.14
C GLY A 51 -12.75 23.07 13.25
N VAL A 52 -12.44 22.79 14.52
CA VAL A 52 -13.23 23.28 15.65
C VAL A 52 -13.12 24.78 15.82
N ILE A 53 -11.95 25.38 15.59
CA ILE A 53 -11.79 26.85 15.60
C ILE A 53 -12.70 27.49 14.54
N LEU A 54 -12.72 26.98 13.32
CA LEU A 54 -13.59 27.48 12.26
C LEU A 54 -15.07 27.36 12.64
N ILE A 55 -15.48 26.22 13.20
CA ILE A 55 -16.85 26.02 13.69
C ILE A 55 -17.19 27.03 14.78
N ILE A 56 -16.31 27.26 15.73
CA ILE A 56 -16.53 28.23 16.80
C ILE A 56 -16.64 29.66 16.22
N LEU A 57 -15.73 30.05 15.35
CA LEU A 57 -15.71 31.39 14.74
C LEU A 57 -16.99 31.66 13.94
N PHE A 58 -17.44 30.74 13.13
CA PHE A 58 -18.56 30.94 12.21
C PHE A 58 -19.93 30.60 12.80
N LEU A 59 -19.98 29.62 13.75
CA LEU A 59 -21.24 29.05 14.22
C LEU A 59 -21.56 29.35 15.69
N THR A 60 -20.70 30.07 16.43
CA THR A 60 -20.96 30.39 17.85
C THR A 60 -22.28 31.12 18.05
N THR A 61 -22.67 32.00 17.13
CA THR A 61 -23.94 32.73 17.17
C THR A 61 -25.16 31.81 17.06
N TYR A 62 -25.00 30.67 16.40
CA TYR A 62 -26.07 29.69 16.11
C TYR A 62 -26.11 28.52 17.05
N THR A 63 -25.31 28.52 18.12
CA THR A 63 -25.25 27.39 19.08
C THR A 63 -26.59 27.08 19.74
N ARG A 64 -27.54 27.99 19.79
CA ARG A 64 -28.89 27.75 20.31
C ARG A 64 -29.71 26.80 19.42
N HIS A 65 -29.49 26.82 18.10
CA HIS A 65 -30.22 26.04 17.10
C HIS A 65 -29.39 24.80 16.72
N ILE A 66 -29.74 23.64 17.28
CA ILE A 66 -28.96 22.41 17.10
C ILE A 66 -28.87 21.99 15.62
N LEU A 67 -29.94 22.13 14.86
CA LEU A 67 -29.94 21.80 13.43
C LEU A 67 -29.00 22.71 12.62
N THR A 68 -29.04 24.02 12.90
CA THR A 68 -28.13 24.96 12.23
C THR A 68 -26.69 24.68 12.58
N LEU A 69 -26.40 24.35 13.84
CA LEU A 69 -25.08 23.95 14.29
C LEU A 69 -24.65 22.64 13.58
N PHE A 70 -25.51 21.64 13.52
CA PHE A 70 -25.23 20.36 12.86
C PHE A 70 -24.90 20.54 11.38
N PHE A 71 -25.82 21.13 10.60
CA PHE A 71 -25.61 21.30 9.16
C PHE A 71 -24.46 22.27 8.85
N GLY A 72 -24.33 23.34 9.60
CA GLY A 72 -23.22 24.28 9.45
C GLY A 72 -21.87 23.61 9.75
N SER A 73 -21.77 22.84 10.82
CA SER A 73 -20.56 22.11 11.15
C SER A 73 -20.25 21.03 10.12
N MET A 74 -21.25 20.31 9.63
CA MET A 74 -21.12 19.34 8.57
C MET A 74 -20.52 19.97 7.31
N ILE A 75 -21.05 21.10 6.86
CA ILE A 75 -20.56 21.82 5.67
C ILE A 75 -19.12 22.30 5.87
N LEU A 76 -18.83 22.94 7.02
CA LEU A 76 -17.50 23.47 7.30
C LEU A 76 -16.46 22.35 7.42
N ALA A 77 -16.78 21.27 8.12
CA ALA A 77 -15.87 20.13 8.28
C ALA A 77 -15.62 19.43 6.93
N THR A 78 -16.67 19.22 6.13
CA THR A 78 -16.55 18.62 4.78
C THR A 78 -15.72 19.50 3.84
N ALA A 79 -15.91 20.82 3.89
CA ALA A 79 -15.12 21.76 3.11
C ALA A 79 -13.64 21.74 3.52
N LEU A 80 -13.36 21.69 4.83
CA LEU A 80 -11.99 21.61 5.35
C LEU A 80 -11.34 20.27 4.97
N GLU A 81 -12.07 19.16 5.08
CA GLU A 81 -11.60 17.84 4.68
C GLU A 81 -11.26 17.79 3.18
N TYR A 82 -12.15 18.31 2.33
CA TYR A 82 -11.91 18.42 0.90
C TYR A 82 -10.67 19.28 0.58
N LEU A 83 -10.57 20.46 1.17
CA LEU A 83 -9.45 21.38 0.94
C LEU A 83 -8.13 20.75 1.41
N THR A 84 -8.13 20.09 2.55
CA THR A 84 -6.94 19.41 3.09
C THR A 84 -6.52 18.25 2.20
N GLY A 85 -7.45 17.39 1.78
CA GLY A 85 -7.15 16.27 0.87
C GLY A 85 -6.61 16.74 -0.48
N TRP A 86 -7.25 17.74 -1.07
CA TRP A 86 -6.80 18.34 -2.32
C TRP A 86 -5.41 19.00 -2.18
N PHE A 87 -5.17 19.74 -1.10
CA PHE A 87 -3.90 20.41 -0.84
C PHE A 87 -2.77 19.39 -0.66
N LEU A 88 -3.00 18.37 0.17
CA LEU A 88 -2.00 17.32 0.40
C LEU A 88 -1.67 16.55 -0.89
N GLU A 89 -2.66 16.22 -1.70
CA GLU A 89 -2.41 15.56 -2.99
C GLU A 89 -1.61 16.46 -3.93
N LYS A 90 -1.93 17.75 -3.98
CA LYS A 90 -1.22 18.72 -4.84
C LYS A 90 0.23 18.94 -4.40
N VAL A 91 0.51 18.95 -3.10
CA VAL A 91 1.85 19.20 -2.55
C VAL A 91 2.71 17.93 -2.56
N PHE A 92 2.13 16.80 -2.19
CA PHE A 92 2.88 15.55 -2.01
C PHE A 92 2.66 14.55 -3.15
N HIS A 93 1.79 14.85 -4.13
CA HIS A 93 1.42 13.96 -5.23
C HIS A 93 0.93 12.58 -4.72
N ALA A 94 0.27 12.57 -3.56
CA ALA A 94 -0.19 11.37 -2.88
C ALA A 94 -1.54 11.63 -2.21
N LYS A 95 -2.48 10.70 -2.38
CA LYS A 95 -3.75 10.72 -1.64
C LYS A 95 -3.56 10.06 -0.28
N TRP A 96 -3.82 10.79 0.79
CA TRP A 96 -3.65 10.31 2.17
C TRP A 96 -4.81 9.43 2.62
N TRP A 97 -6.01 9.67 2.10
CA TRP A 97 -7.20 8.82 2.21
C TRP A 97 -7.93 8.77 0.88
N ASP A 98 -8.79 7.76 0.72
CA ASP A 98 -9.51 7.57 -0.54
C ASP A 98 -10.90 6.97 -0.26
N TYR A 99 -11.92 7.80 -0.40
CA TYR A 99 -13.32 7.42 -0.25
C TYR A 99 -14.00 7.01 -1.56
N THR A 100 -13.26 6.70 -2.61
CA THR A 100 -13.86 6.31 -3.90
C THR A 100 -14.75 5.08 -3.81
N LYS A 101 -14.53 4.22 -2.81
CA LYS A 101 -15.36 3.03 -2.56
C LYS A 101 -16.68 3.33 -1.83
N TYR A 102 -16.82 4.51 -1.24
CA TYR A 102 -18.00 4.90 -0.49
C TYR A 102 -19.05 5.57 -1.39
N PRO A 103 -20.36 5.33 -1.16
CA PRO A 103 -21.40 6.00 -1.92
C PRO A 103 -21.40 7.50 -1.68
N PHE A 104 -21.85 8.27 -2.67
CA PHE A 104 -21.93 9.74 -2.62
C PHE A 104 -20.58 10.40 -2.27
N ASN A 105 -19.47 9.84 -2.76
CA ASN A 105 -18.16 10.48 -2.64
C ASN A 105 -17.93 11.52 -3.75
N TYR A 106 -17.11 12.51 -3.45
CA TYR A 106 -16.65 13.48 -4.44
C TYR A 106 -15.13 13.41 -4.57
N LYS A 107 -14.66 12.92 -5.72
CA LYS A 107 -13.24 12.73 -6.07
C LYS A 107 -12.43 11.88 -5.06
N GLY A 108 -13.12 11.15 -4.19
CA GLY A 108 -12.48 10.36 -3.13
C GLY A 108 -11.96 11.15 -1.93
N TYR A 109 -12.11 12.50 -1.92
CA TYR A 109 -11.68 13.32 -0.79
C TYR A 109 -12.70 13.38 0.33
N ILE A 110 -13.98 13.36 -0.01
CA ILE A 110 -15.12 13.44 0.92
C ILE A 110 -16.20 12.45 0.52
N CYS A 111 -17.02 12.00 1.49
CA CYS A 111 -18.25 11.27 1.22
C CYS A 111 -19.33 11.63 2.23
N LEU A 112 -20.59 11.37 1.87
CA LEU A 112 -21.75 11.77 2.66
C LEU A 112 -21.75 11.15 4.07
N GLU A 113 -21.36 9.90 4.19
CA GLU A 113 -21.33 9.16 5.45
C GLU A 113 -20.41 9.85 6.47
N PHE A 114 -19.16 10.13 6.09
CA PHE A 114 -18.23 10.85 6.97
C PHE A 114 -18.62 12.31 7.17
N SER A 115 -19.22 12.97 6.18
CA SER A 115 -19.74 14.33 6.35
C SER A 115 -20.81 14.40 7.44
N LEU A 116 -21.73 13.45 7.47
CA LEU A 116 -22.75 13.34 8.52
C LEU A 116 -22.10 13.05 9.88
N LEU A 117 -21.13 12.12 9.92
CA LEU A 117 -20.39 11.79 11.15
C LEU A 117 -19.70 13.04 11.74
N TRP A 118 -19.04 13.85 10.89
CA TRP A 118 -18.42 15.11 11.31
C TRP A 118 -19.42 16.12 11.84
N GLY A 119 -20.61 16.20 11.23
CA GLY A 119 -21.70 17.03 11.73
C GLY A 119 -22.11 16.65 13.15
N PHE A 120 -22.30 15.36 13.42
CA PHE A 120 -22.61 14.84 14.76
C PHE A 120 -21.48 15.09 15.75
N ALA A 121 -20.25 14.69 15.40
CA ALA A 121 -19.09 14.85 16.25
C ALA A 121 -18.86 16.31 16.63
N ALA A 122 -18.92 17.23 15.68
CA ALA A 122 -18.75 18.65 15.92
C ALA A 122 -19.86 19.22 16.80
N THR A 123 -21.12 18.85 16.56
CA THR A 123 -22.24 19.28 17.40
C THR A 123 -22.08 18.81 18.83
N PHE A 124 -21.71 17.55 19.02
CA PHE A 124 -21.42 16.98 20.34
C PHE A 124 -20.29 17.75 21.03
N MET A 125 -19.18 17.95 20.31
CA MET A 125 -18.01 18.66 20.83
C MET A 125 -18.34 20.08 21.26
N VAL A 126 -19.04 20.85 20.41
CA VAL A 126 -19.39 22.26 20.72
C VAL A 126 -20.38 22.37 21.86
N LYS A 127 -21.36 21.46 21.96
CA LYS A 127 -22.41 21.52 22.99
C LYS A 127 -21.96 20.99 24.33
N LEU A 128 -21.22 19.92 24.35
CA LEU A 128 -20.92 19.19 25.60
C LEU A 128 -19.49 19.43 26.06
N VAL A 129 -18.51 19.31 25.17
CA VAL A 129 -17.09 19.31 25.53
C VAL A 129 -16.50 20.72 25.57
N HIS A 130 -16.86 21.58 24.62
CA HIS A 130 -16.31 22.94 24.51
C HIS A 130 -16.49 23.80 25.76
N PRO A 131 -17.66 23.85 26.44
CA PRO A 131 -17.80 24.63 27.68
C PRO A 131 -16.84 24.21 28.79
N ALA A 132 -16.59 22.90 28.92
CA ALA A 132 -15.65 22.36 29.88
C ALA A 132 -14.20 22.74 29.56
N ILE A 133 -13.83 22.69 28.25
CA ILE A 133 -12.49 23.06 27.77
C ILE A 133 -12.24 24.55 28.04
N VAL A 134 -13.18 25.43 27.69
CA VAL A 134 -13.03 26.87 27.95
C VAL A 134 -12.86 27.15 29.44
N LYS A 135 -13.64 26.48 30.28
CA LYS A 135 -13.47 26.60 31.73
C LYS A 135 -12.08 26.15 32.19
N LEU A 136 -11.57 25.04 31.64
CA LEU A 136 -10.22 24.54 31.93
C LEU A 136 -9.15 25.55 31.56
N ILE A 137 -9.25 26.16 30.36
CA ILE A 137 -8.30 27.19 29.88
C ILE A 137 -8.29 28.38 30.85
N HIS A 138 -9.46 28.87 31.29
CA HIS A 138 -9.56 30.01 32.16
C HIS A 138 -9.14 29.75 33.62
N ILE A 139 -9.13 28.50 34.05
CA ILE A 139 -8.58 28.11 35.38
C ILE A 139 -7.05 28.08 35.33
N THR A 140 -6.44 27.85 34.16
CA THR A 140 -4.99 27.76 34.04
C THR A 140 -4.34 29.16 34.23
N PRO A 141 -3.35 29.30 35.13
CA PRO A 141 -2.64 30.56 35.32
C PRO A 141 -2.04 31.05 33.99
N PRO A 142 -2.26 32.31 33.57
CA PRO A 142 -1.88 32.81 32.24
C PRO A 142 -0.38 32.67 31.94
N VAL A 143 0.47 32.90 32.94
CA VAL A 143 1.94 32.78 32.79
C VAL A 143 2.34 31.34 32.48
N LEU A 144 1.81 30.39 33.24
CA LEU A 144 2.07 28.96 33.01
C LEU A 144 1.51 28.55 31.62
N GLY A 145 0.29 29.00 31.32
CA GLY A 145 -0.34 28.69 30.03
C GLY A 145 0.44 29.21 28.83
N MET A 146 0.99 30.44 28.92
CA MET A 146 1.83 30.99 27.86
C MET A 146 3.13 30.20 27.66
N PHE A 147 3.78 29.81 28.77
CA PHE A 147 4.99 29.00 28.69
C PHE A 147 4.72 27.63 28.04
N LEU A 148 3.62 26.97 28.44
CA LEU A 148 3.21 25.69 27.85
C LEU A 148 2.87 25.83 26.35
N LEU A 149 2.18 26.90 25.94
CA LEU A 149 1.88 27.16 24.54
C LEU A 149 3.16 27.34 23.71
N LEU A 150 4.13 28.12 24.21
CA LEU A 150 5.42 28.28 23.52
C LEU A 150 6.15 26.96 23.36
N LEU A 151 6.15 26.12 24.39
CA LEU A 151 6.71 24.77 24.32
C LEU A 151 5.97 23.92 23.28
N LEU A 152 4.65 23.88 23.30
CA LEU A 152 3.83 23.12 22.40
C LEU A 152 4.01 23.59 20.93
N PHE A 153 4.10 24.90 20.68
CA PHE A 153 4.41 25.41 19.35
C PHE A 153 5.81 25.01 18.88
N GLY A 154 6.80 25.04 19.76
CA GLY A 154 8.14 24.54 19.45
C GLY A 154 8.15 23.06 19.07
N LEU A 155 7.43 22.23 19.84
CA LEU A 155 7.31 20.80 19.60
C LEU A 155 6.58 20.49 18.28
N ILE A 156 5.46 21.16 17.98
CA ILE A 156 4.72 20.92 16.73
C ILE A 156 5.51 21.35 15.50
N ILE A 157 6.27 22.44 15.59
CA ILE A 157 7.15 22.88 14.49
C ILE A 157 8.27 21.88 14.25
N ALA A 158 8.93 21.43 15.30
CA ALA A 158 9.98 20.41 15.20
C ALA A 158 9.44 19.10 14.62
N ASP A 159 8.26 18.66 15.06
CA ASP A 159 7.60 17.47 14.54
C ASP A 159 7.16 17.62 13.08
N LEU A 160 6.64 18.78 12.71
CA LEU A 160 6.29 19.09 11.32
C LEU A 160 7.51 19.00 10.40
N ILE A 161 8.65 19.58 10.82
CA ILE A 161 9.90 19.50 10.06
C ILE A 161 10.34 18.03 9.92
N ALA A 162 10.31 17.26 11.00
CA ALA A 162 10.65 15.84 10.99
C ALA A 162 9.73 15.02 10.09
N THR A 163 8.42 15.29 10.14
CA THR A 163 7.42 14.63 9.29
C THR A 163 7.64 14.95 7.81
N LEU A 164 7.84 16.23 7.47
CA LEU A 164 8.11 16.65 6.09
C LEU A 164 9.41 16.05 5.55
N ALA A 165 10.46 16.00 6.37
CA ALA A 165 11.71 15.35 6.01
C ALA A 165 11.52 13.86 5.74
N SER A 166 10.71 13.19 6.55
CA SER A 166 10.39 11.76 6.39
C SER A 166 9.62 11.49 5.09
N ILE A 167 8.63 12.34 4.76
CA ILE A 167 7.85 12.23 3.51
C ILE A 167 8.76 12.45 2.30
N ARG A 168 9.63 13.47 2.32
CA ARG A 168 10.58 13.72 1.23
C ARG A 168 11.57 12.56 1.04
N ASN A 169 12.06 12.00 2.14
CA ASN A 169 12.94 10.84 2.08
C ASN A 169 12.23 9.61 1.51
N LEU A 170 10.96 9.40 1.85
CA LEU A 170 10.14 8.35 1.26
C LEU A 170 10.02 8.54 -0.26
N GLN A 171 9.62 9.74 -0.71
CA GLN A 171 9.48 10.04 -2.14
C GLN A 171 10.78 9.80 -2.92
N ARG A 172 11.92 10.26 -2.39
CA ARG A 172 13.25 10.01 -3.01
C ARG A 172 13.56 8.52 -3.13
N ARG A 173 13.30 7.76 -2.06
CA ARG A 173 13.55 6.31 -2.07
C ARG A 173 12.63 5.57 -3.04
N LEU A 174 11.35 5.97 -3.13
CA LEU A 174 10.42 5.42 -4.12
C LEU A 174 10.87 5.71 -5.54
N GLN A 175 11.35 6.92 -5.83
CA GLN A 175 11.90 7.28 -7.15
C GLN A 175 13.11 6.42 -7.51
N LEU A 176 14.04 6.22 -6.58
CA LEU A 176 15.21 5.35 -6.79
C LEU A 176 14.79 3.91 -7.08
N LEU A 177 13.83 3.36 -6.30
CA LEU A 177 13.33 2.00 -6.52
C LEU A 177 12.61 1.85 -7.86
N THR A 178 11.85 2.87 -8.27
CA THR A 178 11.18 2.85 -9.58
C THR A 178 12.20 2.91 -10.71
N ALA A 179 13.23 3.75 -10.60
CA ALA A 179 14.30 3.80 -11.57
C ALA A 179 15.01 2.45 -11.72
N PHE A 180 15.29 1.80 -10.58
CA PHE A 180 15.91 0.47 -10.54
C PHE A 180 15.00 -0.62 -11.13
N ALA A 181 13.70 -0.59 -10.80
CA ALA A 181 12.71 -1.50 -11.35
C ALA A 181 12.58 -1.35 -12.88
N ASN A 182 12.56 -0.12 -13.39
CA ASN A 182 12.50 0.17 -14.83
C ASN A 182 13.75 -0.30 -15.56
N GLU A 183 14.93 -0.18 -14.95
CA GLU A 183 16.18 -0.69 -15.52
C GLU A 183 16.15 -2.23 -15.64
N ILE A 184 15.65 -2.92 -14.61
CA ILE A 184 15.47 -4.38 -14.62
C ILE A 184 14.43 -4.79 -15.69
N HIS A 185 13.31 -4.07 -15.80
CA HIS A 185 12.33 -4.32 -16.86
C HIS A 185 12.94 -4.14 -18.25
N GLY A 186 13.72 -3.08 -18.47
CA GLY A 186 14.41 -2.84 -19.74
C GLY A 186 15.43 -3.92 -20.11
N VAL A 187 16.09 -4.54 -19.13
CA VAL A 187 16.94 -5.72 -19.36
C VAL A 187 16.11 -6.95 -19.68
N SER A 188 15.04 -7.20 -18.92
CA SER A 188 14.12 -8.32 -19.13
C SER A 188 13.48 -8.28 -20.53
N ASP A 189 13.04 -7.09 -20.97
CA ASP A 189 12.41 -6.91 -22.29
C ASP A 189 13.40 -7.11 -23.44
N ARG A 190 14.65 -6.64 -23.27
CA ARG A 190 15.72 -6.89 -24.25
C ARG A 190 16.05 -8.38 -24.36
N MET A 191 16.11 -9.09 -23.23
CA MET A 191 16.32 -10.54 -23.25
C MET A 191 15.10 -11.28 -23.83
N GLY A 192 13.89 -10.85 -23.48
CA GLY A 192 12.65 -11.42 -24.03
C GLY A 192 12.52 -11.24 -25.53
N SER A 193 12.86 -10.07 -26.06
CA SER A 193 12.84 -9.79 -27.50
C SER A 193 13.92 -10.57 -28.27
N ALA A 194 15.10 -10.72 -27.68
CA ALA A 194 16.17 -11.54 -28.28
C ALA A 194 15.78 -13.02 -28.39
N ILE A 195 15.14 -13.57 -27.35
CA ILE A 195 14.67 -14.97 -27.35
C ILE A 195 13.49 -15.14 -28.30
N SER A 196 12.52 -14.23 -28.25
CA SER A 196 11.37 -14.24 -29.16
C SER A 196 11.82 -14.17 -30.63
N GLY A 197 12.80 -13.32 -30.94
CA GLY A 197 13.39 -13.24 -32.26
C GLY A 197 14.02 -14.57 -32.71
N THR A 198 14.81 -15.19 -31.84
CA THR A 198 15.45 -16.48 -32.12
C THR A 198 14.42 -17.60 -32.32
N VAL A 199 13.38 -17.65 -31.47
CA VAL A 199 12.31 -18.66 -31.58
C VAL A 199 11.50 -18.47 -32.85
N MET A 200 11.18 -17.22 -33.23
CA MET A 200 10.44 -16.91 -34.44
C MET A 200 11.25 -17.23 -35.70
N ASP A 201 12.55 -16.94 -35.72
CA ASP A 201 13.45 -17.30 -36.82
C ASP A 201 13.60 -18.82 -36.95
N THR A 202 13.73 -19.53 -35.83
CA THR A 202 13.77 -20.99 -35.82
C THR A 202 12.46 -21.59 -36.32
N ARG A 203 11.31 -21.06 -35.85
CA ARG A 203 9.99 -21.48 -36.34
C ARG A 203 9.81 -21.24 -37.85
N ARG A 204 10.31 -20.10 -38.35
CA ARG A 204 10.27 -19.81 -39.79
C ARG A 204 11.11 -20.79 -40.58
N LYS A 205 12.35 -21.08 -40.15
CA LYS A 205 13.23 -22.05 -40.78
C LYS A 205 12.66 -23.47 -40.74
N VAL A 206 12.04 -23.86 -39.62
CA VAL A 206 11.34 -25.15 -39.49
C VAL A 206 10.13 -25.20 -40.42
N SER A 207 9.32 -24.11 -40.49
CA SER A 207 8.17 -24.02 -41.40
C SER A 207 8.58 -24.08 -42.87
N GLU A 208 9.65 -23.38 -43.26
CA GLU A 208 10.20 -23.42 -44.63
C GLU A 208 10.75 -24.80 -44.96
N THR A 209 11.35 -25.49 -43.99
CA THR A 209 11.83 -26.88 -44.13
C THR A 209 10.65 -27.85 -44.24
N ILE A 210 9.58 -27.68 -43.45
CA ILE A 210 8.37 -28.50 -43.55
C ILE A 210 7.68 -28.31 -44.90
N VAL A 211 7.55 -27.06 -45.41
CA VAL A 211 6.96 -26.77 -46.73
C VAL A 211 7.80 -27.38 -47.83
N ARG A 212 9.13 -27.34 -47.72
CA ARG A 212 10.02 -28.02 -48.67
C ARG A 212 9.84 -29.53 -48.60
N TYR A 213 9.67 -30.09 -47.39
CA TYR A 213 9.42 -31.50 -47.19
C TYR A 213 8.07 -31.97 -47.75
N ASP A 214 7.01 -31.15 -47.58
CA ASP A 214 5.68 -31.44 -48.15
C ASP A 214 5.70 -31.47 -49.68
N GLY A 215 6.51 -30.61 -50.29
CA GLY A 215 6.81 -30.65 -51.74
C GLY A 215 7.52 -31.96 -52.17
N TYR A 216 8.48 -32.41 -51.38
CA TYR A 216 9.15 -33.69 -51.61
C TYR A 216 8.24 -34.88 -51.35
N VAL A 217 7.36 -34.84 -50.31
CA VAL A 217 6.41 -35.91 -50.02
C VAL A 217 5.37 -36.07 -51.14
N LYS A 218 4.92 -34.99 -51.77
CA LYS A 218 4.04 -35.08 -52.96
C LYS A 218 4.72 -35.70 -54.17
N LEU A 219 6.01 -35.41 -54.38
CA LEU A 219 6.79 -36.05 -55.43
C LEU A 219 7.06 -37.54 -55.09
N TYR A 220 7.22 -37.85 -53.82
CA TYR A 220 7.50 -39.22 -53.30
C TYR A 220 6.25 -40.11 -53.38
N VAL A 221 5.06 -39.57 -53.17
CA VAL A 221 3.80 -40.33 -53.31
C VAL A 221 3.58 -40.81 -54.75
N GLN A 222 4.05 -40.07 -55.72
CA GLN A 222 4.00 -40.47 -57.12
C GLN A 222 4.98 -41.59 -57.47
N HIS A 223 6.11 -41.71 -56.77
CA HIS A 223 7.11 -42.79 -56.95
C HIS A 223 6.84 -44.05 -56.10
N ARG A 224 5.82 -44.04 -55.26
CA ARG A 224 5.61 -45.05 -54.21
C ARG A 224 5.09 -46.42 -54.70
N GLU A 225 4.71 -46.56 -55.93
CA GLU A 225 4.31 -47.88 -56.45
C GLU A 225 5.46 -48.76 -56.91
N GLU A 226 6.70 -48.22 -57.06
CA GLU A 226 7.88 -49.00 -57.42
C GLU A 226 8.78 -49.39 -56.23
N GLU A 227 8.55 -48.81 -55.05
CA GLU A 227 9.49 -48.96 -53.90
C GLU A 227 8.98 -49.76 -52.68
N LYS A 228 7.98 -50.62 -52.85
CA LYS A 228 7.55 -51.48 -51.71
C LYS A 228 8.62 -52.49 -51.20
N ALA A 229 9.67 -52.69 -51.96
CA ALA A 229 10.79 -53.56 -51.55
C ALA A 229 11.88 -52.80 -50.75
N LEU A 230 11.95 -51.43 -50.82
CA LEU A 230 12.94 -50.63 -50.09
C LEU A 230 12.41 -50.10 -48.75
N SER A 231 11.11 -50.37 -48.44
CA SER A 231 10.43 -49.73 -47.30
C SER A 231 10.75 -50.32 -45.91
N GLU A 232 11.33 -51.48 -45.85
CA GLU A 232 11.70 -52.08 -44.55
C GLU A 232 13.05 -51.58 -44.01
N GLN A 233 13.95 -51.19 -44.89
CA GLN A 233 15.24 -50.63 -44.49
C GLN A 233 15.09 -49.14 -44.05
N HIS A 234 14.21 -48.36 -44.68
CA HIS A 234 13.95 -46.98 -44.27
C HIS A 234 13.17 -46.85 -42.95
N ARG A 235 12.39 -47.87 -42.55
CA ARG A 235 11.65 -47.84 -41.27
C ARG A 235 12.53 -47.86 -40.03
N SER A 236 13.72 -48.44 -40.11
CA SER A 236 14.68 -48.41 -39.00
C SER A 236 15.35 -47.04 -38.88
N GLU A 237 15.70 -46.40 -40.01
CA GLU A 237 16.34 -45.06 -40.05
C GLU A 237 15.38 -43.98 -39.60
N GLU A 238 14.07 -44.04 -39.98
CA GLU A 238 13.06 -43.11 -39.51
C GLU A 238 12.79 -43.21 -37.96
N ARG A 239 12.90 -44.39 -37.39
CA ARG A 239 12.76 -44.56 -35.94
C ARG A 239 13.93 -43.94 -35.19
N ASP A 240 15.15 -44.16 -35.65
CA ASP A 240 16.36 -43.61 -35.05
C ASP A 240 16.38 -42.06 -35.17
N PHE A 241 15.94 -41.52 -36.32
CA PHE A 241 15.80 -40.06 -36.51
C PHE A 241 14.71 -39.45 -35.65
N ALA A 242 13.57 -40.12 -35.47
CA ALA A 242 12.47 -39.64 -34.61
C ALA A 242 12.82 -39.73 -33.11
N GLU A 243 13.68 -40.66 -32.70
CA GLU A 243 14.22 -40.74 -31.33
C GLU A 243 15.24 -39.64 -31.08
N GLN A 244 16.15 -39.38 -32.03
CA GLN A 244 17.08 -38.24 -31.92
C GLN A 244 16.36 -36.91 -31.85
N HIS A 245 15.36 -36.67 -32.69
CA HIS A 245 14.60 -35.42 -32.67
C HIS A 245 13.78 -35.20 -31.37
N ARG A 246 13.22 -36.27 -30.80
CA ARG A 246 12.58 -36.22 -29.49
C ARG A 246 13.53 -35.93 -28.33
N ALA A 247 14.75 -36.50 -28.42
CA ALA A 247 15.79 -36.24 -27.44
C ALA A 247 16.30 -34.78 -27.48
N GLU A 248 16.46 -34.24 -28.69
CA GLU A 248 16.83 -32.83 -28.90
C GLU A 248 15.72 -31.86 -28.44
N GLU A 249 14.45 -32.16 -28.72
CA GLU A 249 13.31 -31.37 -28.25
C GLU A 249 13.17 -31.38 -26.73
N GLN A 250 13.36 -32.54 -26.10
CA GLN A 250 13.39 -32.65 -24.64
C GLN A 250 14.57 -31.91 -24.02
N ALA A 251 15.77 -32.03 -24.59
CA ALA A 251 16.95 -31.29 -24.14
C ALA A 251 16.74 -29.75 -24.27
N LEU A 252 16.10 -29.30 -25.33
CA LEU A 252 15.75 -27.88 -25.52
C LEU A 252 14.71 -27.42 -24.48
N LEU A 253 13.66 -28.20 -24.24
CA LEU A 253 12.66 -27.89 -23.21
C LEU A 253 13.26 -27.89 -21.81
N ASP A 254 14.18 -28.76 -21.50
CA ASP A 254 14.85 -28.79 -20.20
C ASP A 254 15.84 -27.62 -20.05
N SER A 255 16.52 -27.21 -21.12
CA SER A 255 17.34 -26.00 -21.11
C SER A 255 16.51 -24.72 -20.87
N ILE A 256 15.35 -24.60 -21.52
CA ILE A 256 14.41 -23.48 -21.31
C ILE A 256 13.87 -23.46 -19.87
N ARG A 257 13.59 -24.65 -19.30
CA ARG A 257 13.16 -24.75 -17.90
C ARG A 257 14.28 -24.39 -16.91
N ALA A 258 15.52 -24.80 -17.18
CA ALA A 258 16.68 -24.44 -16.37
C ALA A 258 16.93 -22.94 -16.40
N GLU A 259 16.90 -22.31 -17.56
CA GLU A 259 17.06 -20.87 -17.73
C GLU A 259 15.92 -20.08 -17.07
N SER A 260 14.69 -20.59 -17.12
CA SER A 260 13.55 -19.99 -16.40
C SER A 260 13.72 -20.05 -14.88
N ARG A 261 14.31 -21.11 -14.33
CA ARG A 261 14.65 -21.23 -12.90
C ARG A 261 15.76 -20.25 -12.51
N GLU A 262 16.80 -20.15 -13.30
CA GLU A 262 17.92 -19.24 -13.07
C GLU A 262 17.48 -17.77 -13.11
N ARG A 263 16.60 -17.41 -14.06
CA ARG A 263 15.99 -16.07 -14.10
C ARG A 263 15.15 -15.75 -12.87
N LYS A 264 14.43 -16.74 -12.32
CA LYS A 264 13.66 -16.57 -11.07
C LYS A 264 14.58 -16.34 -9.87
N THR A 265 15.72 -17.03 -9.80
CA THR A 265 16.71 -16.85 -8.72
C THR A 265 17.39 -15.49 -8.81
N VAL A 266 17.87 -15.10 -9.99
CA VAL A 266 18.49 -13.78 -10.23
C VAL A 266 17.50 -12.66 -9.91
N ARG A 267 16.22 -12.79 -10.31
CA ARG A 267 15.18 -11.82 -9.99
C ARG A 267 14.88 -11.72 -8.49
N ARG A 268 15.01 -12.84 -7.78
CA ARG A 268 14.88 -12.89 -6.32
C ARG A 268 16.07 -12.25 -5.62
N GLU A 269 17.29 -12.50 -6.09
CA GLU A 269 18.51 -11.89 -5.57
C GLU A 269 18.58 -10.38 -5.85
N GLN A 270 18.20 -9.94 -7.04
CA GLN A 270 18.08 -8.52 -7.38
C GLN A 270 17.03 -7.81 -6.53
N ARG A 271 15.89 -8.45 -6.25
CA ARG A 271 14.89 -7.95 -5.29
C ARG A 271 15.47 -7.86 -3.88
N GLN A 272 16.23 -8.84 -3.43
CA GLN A 272 16.88 -8.82 -2.11
C GLN A 272 17.98 -7.75 -2.04
N ALA A 273 18.76 -7.56 -3.10
CA ALA A 273 19.77 -6.52 -3.19
C ALA A 273 19.17 -5.10 -3.21
N ALA A 274 18.07 -4.89 -3.95
CA ALA A 274 17.30 -3.66 -3.90
C ALA A 274 16.74 -3.39 -2.50
N PHE A 275 16.34 -4.45 -1.79
CA PHE A 275 15.90 -4.39 -0.40
C PHE A 275 17.04 -4.03 0.57
N ALA A 276 18.22 -4.64 0.40
CA ALA A 276 19.39 -4.32 1.22
C ALA A 276 19.86 -2.88 1.00
N ALA A 277 19.74 -2.35 -0.23
CA ALA A 277 20.02 -0.95 -0.54
C ALA A 277 19.02 0.04 0.09
N PHE A 278 17.83 -0.44 0.52
CA PHE A 278 16.85 0.37 1.24
C PHE A 278 17.29 0.70 2.67
N GLY A 279 18.26 -0.03 3.23
CA GLY A 279 18.78 0.12 4.59
C GLY A 279 17.74 -0.25 5.65
N GLU A 280 18.06 0.00 6.93
CA GLU A 280 17.09 -0.17 8.02
C GLU A 280 15.83 0.63 7.74
N LYS A 281 14.67 -0.04 7.85
CA LYS A 281 13.35 0.59 7.63
C LYS A 281 13.22 1.78 8.57
N PRO A 282 13.17 3.03 8.08
CA PRO A 282 13.01 4.15 8.99
C PRO A 282 11.67 4.00 9.69
N ARG A 283 11.65 4.05 11.02
CA ARG A 283 10.42 3.94 11.85
C ARG A 283 9.31 4.87 11.35
N ALA A 284 9.70 6.07 10.88
CA ALA A 284 8.79 7.05 10.30
C ALA A 284 8.09 6.57 9.02
N LEU A 285 8.77 5.80 8.17
CA LEU A 285 8.19 5.25 6.94
C LEU A 285 7.13 4.18 7.26
N ILE A 286 7.46 3.25 8.15
CA ILE A 286 6.53 2.20 8.58
C ILE A 286 5.29 2.82 9.23
N ARG A 287 5.47 3.87 10.05
CA ARG A 287 4.38 4.62 10.67
C ARG A 287 3.45 5.22 9.61
N LEU A 288 4.00 5.91 8.61
CA LEU A 288 3.20 6.53 7.55
C LEU A 288 2.39 5.51 6.75
N LEU A 289 2.99 4.37 6.39
CA LEU A 289 2.29 3.31 5.66
C LEU A 289 1.18 2.66 6.50
N ARG A 290 1.37 2.54 7.82
CA ARG A 290 0.35 2.02 8.74
C ARG A 290 -0.74 3.05 9.07
N ALA A 291 -0.36 4.33 9.21
CA ALA A 291 -1.31 5.40 9.51
C ALA A 291 -2.30 5.67 8.37
N PHE A 292 -1.85 5.48 7.13
CA PHE A 292 -2.64 5.76 5.94
C PHE A 292 -2.70 4.53 5.01
N PRO A 293 -3.50 3.50 5.35
CA PRO A 293 -3.59 2.26 4.57
C PRO A 293 -4.11 2.48 3.15
N THR A 294 -4.85 3.54 2.93
CA THR A 294 -5.39 3.93 1.62
C THR A 294 -4.53 4.95 0.87
N LEU A 295 -3.33 5.27 1.38
CA LEU A 295 -2.38 6.17 0.72
C LEU A 295 -2.10 5.69 -0.71
N ARG A 296 -2.32 6.54 -1.70
CA ARG A 296 -2.05 6.27 -3.11
C ARG A 296 -1.03 7.25 -3.65
N ILE A 297 0.01 6.70 -4.27
CA ILE A 297 1.03 7.45 -5.01
C ILE A 297 1.00 6.90 -6.43
N PRO A 298 0.23 7.51 -7.36
CA PRO A 298 -0.05 6.92 -8.67
C PRO A 298 1.18 6.50 -9.47
N GLN A 299 2.29 7.23 -9.33
CA GLN A 299 3.54 6.95 -10.04
C GLN A 299 4.36 5.80 -9.43
N HIS A 300 4.05 5.35 -8.21
CA HIS A 300 4.85 4.38 -7.44
C HIS A 300 3.97 3.35 -6.72
N GLN A 301 2.74 3.11 -7.20
CA GLN A 301 1.74 2.30 -6.50
C GLN A 301 2.20 0.86 -6.28
N GLU A 302 2.81 0.23 -7.29
CA GLU A 302 3.30 -1.16 -7.19
C GLU A 302 4.37 -1.34 -6.10
N ILE A 303 5.26 -0.34 -5.97
CA ILE A 303 6.31 -0.35 -4.94
C ILE A 303 5.71 -0.09 -3.56
N LEU A 304 4.70 0.77 -3.49
CA LEU A 304 4.00 1.09 -2.25
C LEU A 304 3.24 -0.14 -1.70
N ASP A 305 2.54 -0.85 -2.56
CA ASP A 305 1.81 -2.06 -2.21
C ASP A 305 2.78 -3.18 -1.79
N PHE A 306 3.90 -3.32 -2.48
CA PHE A 306 4.95 -4.24 -2.09
C PHE A 306 5.56 -3.91 -0.70
N LEU A 307 5.75 -2.63 -0.36
CA LEU A 307 6.26 -2.21 0.95
C LEU A 307 5.26 -2.43 2.09
N ARG A 308 3.96 -2.49 1.79
CA ARG A 308 2.90 -2.83 2.75
C ARG A 308 2.89 -4.31 3.12
N ASP A 309 3.12 -5.17 2.13
CA ASP A 309 3.07 -6.63 2.30
C ASP A 309 4.28 -7.20 3.08
N ILE A 310 5.23 -6.34 3.47
CA ILE A 310 6.39 -6.79 4.24
C ILE A 310 6.05 -6.85 5.73
N PRO A 311 6.10 -8.04 6.37
CA PRO A 311 5.86 -8.18 7.79
C PRO A 311 6.79 -7.27 8.61
N GLY A 312 6.22 -6.45 9.49
CA GLY A 312 7.00 -5.67 10.46
C GLY A 312 7.63 -6.60 11.50
N HIS A 313 8.82 -6.27 11.96
CA HIS A 313 9.51 -7.04 13.01
C HIS A 313 8.73 -7.11 14.34
N ASP A 314 7.72 -6.22 14.52
CA ASP A 314 6.88 -6.19 15.72
C ASP A 314 5.71 -7.20 15.67
N ASP A 315 5.41 -7.79 14.51
CA ASP A 315 4.37 -8.83 14.39
C ASP A 315 4.81 -10.19 14.98
N GLN A 316 6.12 -10.37 15.25
CA GLN A 316 6.63 -11.57 15.91
C GLN A 316 6.51 -11.54 17.47
N ALA A 317 6.22 -10.38 18.03
CA ALA A 317 6.08 -10.22 19.50
C ALA A 317 4.67 -10.46 20.04
N ALA A 318 3.68 -10.67 19.18
CA ALA A 318 2.27 -10.79 19.54
C ALA A 318 1.67 -12.20 19.39
N THR A 319 2.51 -13.22 19.24
CA THR A 319 2.02 -14.60 19.33
C THR A 319 2.05 -15.01 20.80
N PRO A 320 0.92 -15.15 21.48
CA PRO A 320 0.91 -15.72 22.81
C PRO A 320 1.42 -17.17 22.72
N PRO A 321 2.14 -17.66 23.72
CA PRO A 321 2.61 -19.04 23.73
C PRO A 321 1.40 -19.97 23.62
N GLN A 322 1.41 -20.81 22.59
CA GLN A 322 0.45 -21.89 22.47
C GLN A 322 0.58 -22.74 23.74
N ALA A 323 -0.50 -22.82 24.48
CA ALA A 323 -0.60 -23.74 25.60
C ALA A 323 -0.42 -25.15 25.03
N GLU A 324 0.65 -25.81 25.44
CA GLU A 324 0.86 -27.24 25.24
C GLU A 324 -0.35 -27.99 25.79
N SER A 325 -1.09 -28.63 24.92
CA SER A 325 -2.09 -29.62 25.32
C SER A 325 -1.37 -30.79 25.97
N PRO A 326 -1.85 -31.32 27.10
CA PRO A 326 -1.23 -32.47 27.71
C PRO A 326 -1.37 -33.69 26.77
N GLU A 327 -0.25 -34.37 26.53
CA GLU A 327 -0.18 -35.64 25.87
C GLU A 327 -1.13 -36.63 26.57
N ASP A 328 -2.16 -37.07 25.87
CA ASP A 328 -2.89 -38.31 26.20
C ASP A 328 -2.03 -39.50 25.82
N ASN A 329 -1.53 -40.13 26.86
CA ASN A 329 -0.82 -41.41 26.82
C ASN A 329 -1.84 -42.54 26.60
N PRO A 330 -1.72 -43.34 25.51
CA PRO A 330 -2.52 -44.53 25.36
C PRO A 330 -1.80 -45.70 25.99
N SER A 331 -2.18 -46.08 27.19
CA SER A 331 -1.85 -47.42 27.71
C SER A 331 -3.10 -48.29 27.74
N ASP A 332 -2.92 -49.46 27.11
CA ASP A 332 -3.48 -50.78 27.42
C ASP A 332 -4.99 -51.07 27.20
N GLU A 333 -5.25 -51.96 26.35
CA GLU A 333 -5.66 -53.35 26.55
C GLU A 333 -6.57 -53.86 25.39
N SER A 334 -6.08 -54.85 24.68
CA SER A 334 -6.90 -55.87 24.06
C SER A 334 -7.31 -56.93 25.13
N PRO A 335 -8.12 -57.98 24.91
CA PRO A 335 -8.84 -58.45 23.70
C PRO A 335 -10.23 -59.06 23.99
N SER A 336 -10.77 -59.73 22.91
CA SER A 336 -11.85 -60.77 22.90
C SER A 336 -13.29 -60.23 22.84
N THR A 337 -14.00 -60.47 21.81
CA THR A 337 -14.55 -61.67 21.10
C THR A 337 -15.20 -61.21 19.81
#